data_dec9ab13732e9239dfc7ff8764113821
#
_entry.id   dec9ab13732e9239dfc7ff8764113821
#
_cell.length_a   1.000
_cell.length_b   1.000
_cell.length_c   1.000
_cell.angle_alpha   90.00
_cell.angle_beta   90.00
_cell.angle_gamma   90.00
#
_symmetry.space_group_name_H-M   'P 1'
#
loop_
_entity.id
_entity.type
_entity.pdbx_description
1 polymer ?
#
loop_
_entity_poly.entity_id
_entity_poly.type
_entity_poly.pdbx_seq_one_letter_code
_entity_poly.pdbx_strand_id
1 'polypeptide(L)'
;MRFPLEAAPAWANSQVYGYGGWQAPGPGGQCDPRNYAYPWRDNFCETRSWSNSKCPAGRGHQGQDIRPATCQKKVHWAVAAEAGRISSIGSYTLTLLGDSGRIYRYLHLDMAEVNALFPTPASRTVTRGQRLGRVSDDFGGNATTIHLHFEIKAPVTDGETAAVIFVPTYTSLVDSYSRLLNAAA
;
A
#
# COMPACT_ATOMS: atom_id res chain seq x y z
N MET A 1 5.48 -7.18 -10.60
CA MET A 1 5.22 -5.75 -10.32
C MET A 1 6.50 -5.03 -9.90
N ARG A 2 6.54 -3.69 -9.91
CA ARG A 2 7.52 -2.87 -9.21
C ARG A 2 7.12 -2.70 -7.74
N PHE A 3 8.09 -2.48 -6.83
CA PHE A 3 7.82 -2.07 -5.45
C PHE A 3 7.08 -0.72 -5.41
N PRO A 4 6.03 -0.56 -4.60
CA PRO A 4 5.13 0.59 -4.69
C PRO A 4 5.68 1.88 -4.08
N LEU A 5 6.85 1.88 -3.46
CA LEU A 5 7.60 3.09 -3.11
C LEU A 5 8.77 3.31 -4.08
N GLU A 6 9.11 4.58 -4.30
CA GLU A 6 10.15 4.95 -5.27
C GLU A 6 11.53 4.50 -4.85
N ALA A 7 11.84 4.59 -3.56
CA ALA A 7 13.16 4.36 -3.00
C ALA A 7 13.14 3.48 -1.74
N ALA A 8 14.25 2.79 -1.51
CA ALA A 8 14.59 2.14 -0.26
C ALA A 8 15.25 3.15 0.72
N PRO A 9 15.31 2.87 2.03
CA PRO A 9 14.72 1.71 2.68
C PRO A 9 13.21 1.84 2.90
N ALA A 10 12.56 0.69 3.12
CA ALA A 10 11.16 0.61 3.51
C ALA A 10 10.95 -0.57 4.47
N TRP A 11 9.90 -0.50 5.28
CA TRP A 11 9.59 -1.53 6.27
C TRP A 11 8.12 -1.90 6.22
N ALA A 12 7.86 -3.19 6.01
CA ALA A 12 6.52 -3.75 6.05
C ALA A 12 6.22 -4.27 7.46
N ASN A 13 5.23 -3.68 8.10
CA ASN A 13 4.77 -4.09 9.43
C ASN A 13 3.37 -3.56 9.70
N SER A 14 2.74 -3.99 10.81
CA SER A 14 1.44 -3.46 11.22
C SER A 14 1.49 -1.98 11.58
N GLN A 15 0.40 -1.26 11.25
CA GLN A 15 0.19 0.12 11.68
C GLN A 15 -0.78 0.21 12.87
N VAL A 16 -1.42 -0.89 13.25
CA VAL A 16 -2.37 -0.95 14.38
C VAL A 16 -1.82 -1.77 15.53
N TYR A 17 -1.25 -2.95 15.24
CA TYR A 17 -0.68 -3.85 16.22
C TYR A 17 0.84 -3.86 16.10
N GLY A 18 1.56 -3.73 17.18
CA GLY A 18 3.01 -3.61 17.18
C GLY A 18 3.49 -2.19 17.49
N TYR A 19 4.76 -1.94 17.41
CA TYR A 19 5.35 -0.64 17.79
C TYR A 19 4.82 0.46 16.86
N GLY A 20 4.40 1.57 17.46
CA GLY A 20 3.89 2.73 16.74
C GLY A 20 2.50 2.59 16.14
N GLY A 21 1.86 1.43 16.22
CA GLY A 21 0.45 1.28 15.95
C GLY A 21 -0.40 1.85 17.10
N TRP A 22 -1.68 2.07 16.85
CA TRP A 22 -2.60 2.59 17.88
C TRP A 22 -2.79 1.64 19.07
N GLN A 23 -2.56 0.36 18.86
CA GLN A 23 -2.68 -0.69 19.87
C GLN A 23 -1.31 -1.30 20.24
N ALA A 24 -0.23 -0.65 19.86
CA ALA A 24 1.11 -1.12 20.15
C ALA A 24 1.47 -0.92 21.62
N PRO A 25 2.14 -1.90 22.23
CA PRO A 25 2.81 -1.67 23.49
C PRO A 25 4.05 -0.80 23.27
N GLY A 26 4.24 0.19 24.13
CA GLY A 26 5.50 0.93 24.21
C GLY A 26 5.41 2.43 23.92
N PRO A 27 6.40 3.21 24.35
CA PRO A 27 6.34 4.67 24.43
C PRO A 27 6.65 5.40 23.11
N GLY A 28 7.13 4.74 22.07
CA GLY A 28 7.70 5.42 20.89
C GLY A 28 6.69 5.92 19.86
N GLY A 29 5.42 5.52 19.94
CA GLY A 29 4.41 5.88 18.95
C GLY A 29 4.79 5.42 17.53
N GLN A 30 4.18 6.04 16.51
CA GLN A 30 4.41 5.66 15.12
C GLN A 30 5.86 5.89 14.62
N CYS A 31 6.59 6.77 15.26
CA CYS A 31 7.97 7.07 14.88
C CYS A 31 9.02 6.31 15.72
N ASP A 32 8.59 5.31 16.48
CA ASP A 32 9.54 4.46 17.23
C ASP A 32 10.52 3.77 16.26
N PRO A 33 11.84 3.83 16.50
CA PRO A 33 12.85 3.23 15.62
C PRO A 33 12.62 1.73 15.34
N ARG A 34 11.96 1.00 16.24
CA ARG A 34 11.63 -0.41 16.06
C ARG A 34 10.63 -0.66 14.94
N ASN A 35 9.88 0.35 14.51
CA ASN A 35 9.01 0.28 13.33
C ASN A 35 9.78 0.37 12.02
N TYR A 36 11.03 0.82 12.07
CA TYR A 36 11.91 1.08 10.95
C TYR A 36 13.08 0.10 10.94
N ALA A 37 12.80 -1.16 11.26
CA ALA A 37 13.78 -2.23 11.36
C ALA A 37 13.26 -3.52 10.72
N TYR A 38 14.18 -4.38 10.30
CA TYR A 38 13.88 -5.75 9.89
C TYR A 38 13.75 -6.67 11.11
N PRO A 39 13.08 -7.83 10.98
CA PRO A 39 12.45 -8.36 9.75
C PRO A 39 11.10 -7.70 9.43
N TRP A 40 10.73 -7.72 8.15
CA TRP A 40 9.38 -7.43 7.72
C TRP A 40 8.39 -8.44 8.30
N ARG A 41 7.14 -8.01 8.46
CA ARG A 41 6.05 -8.85 8.94
C ARG A 41 4.87 -8.77 7.99
N ASP A 42 4.35 -9.93 7.59
CA ASP A 42 3.09 -9.99 6.87
C ASP A 42 1.94 -9.60 7.82
N ASN A 43 1.16 -8.60 7.45
CA ASN A 43 -0.03 -8.20 8.20
C ASN A 43 -1.33 -8.37 7.38
N PHE A 44 -1.29 -9.11 6.27
CA PHE A 44 -2.51 -9.55 5.60
C PHE A 44 -3.34 -10.43 6.53
N CYS A 45 -4.67 -10.22 6.56
CA CYS A 45 -5.58 -10.86 7.52
C CYS A 45 -5.39 -10.47 9.00
N GLU A 46 -4.50 -9.54 9.33
CA GLU A 46 -4.46 -8.99 10.68
C GLU A 46 -5.85 -8.48 11.08
N THR A 47 -6.19 -8.56 12.36
CA THR A 47 -7.55 -8.27 12.87
C THR A 47 -8.05 -6.90 12.42
N ARG A 48 -9.07 -6.86 11.60
CA ARG A 48 -9.82 -5.70 11.12
C ARG A 48 -11.27 -6.10 10.90
N SER A 49 -12.15 -5.12 10.78
CA SER A 49 -13.56 -5.33 10.46
C SER A 49 -13.85 -5.42 8.94
N TRP A 50 -12.88 -5.16 8.10
CA TRP A 50 -13.05 -5.16 6.64
C TRP A 50 -13.27 -6.55 6.08
N SER A 51 -14.29 -6.70 5.22
CA SER A 51 -14.56 -7.98 4.54
C SER A 51 -13.37 -8.41 3.69
N ASN A 52 -12.87 -9.63 3.93
CA ASN A 52 -11.79 -10.22 3.16
C ASN A 52 -12.00 -11.73 3.10
N SER A 53 -12.45 -12.23 1.95
CA SER A 53 -12.79 -13.64 1.75
C SER A 53 -11.60 -14.60 1.84
N LYS A 54 -10.36 -14.08 1.76
CA LYS A 54 -9.15 -14.89 1.93
C LYS A 54 -8.72 -15.04 3.39
N CYS A 55 -9.35 -14.31 4.30
CA CYS A 55 -9.04 -14.41 5.71
C CYS A 55 -9.93 -15.47 6.39
N PRO A 56 -9.39 -16.27 7.34
CA PRO A 56 -10.15 -17.32 8.00
C PRO A 56 -11.45 -16.85 8.67
N ALA A 57 -11.47 -15.61 9.16
CA ALA A 57 -12.67 -15.01 9.77
C ALA A 57 -13.61 -14.33 8.74
N GLY A 58 -13.36 -14.46 7.42
CA GLY A 58 -14.09 -13.73 6.36
C GLY A 58 -13.85 -12.21 6.39
N ARG A 59 -12.98 -11.74 7.26
CA ARG A 59 -12.62 -10.34 7.45
C ARG A 59 -11.19 -10.22 7.96
N GLY A 60 -10.56 -9.06 7.71
CA GLY A 60 -9.20 -8.79 8.13
C GLY A 60 -8.56 -7.70 7.28
N HIS A 61 -7.30 -7.44 7.52
CA HIS A 61 -6.50 -6.51 6.76
C HIS A 61 -6.39 -6.94 5.29
N GLN A 62 -6.63 -6.03 4.36
CA GLN A 62 -6.82 -6.34 2.95
C GLN A 62 -5.53 -6.22 2.13
N GLY A 63 -4.45 -5.74 2.72
CA GLY A 63 -3.19 -5.48 2.06
C GLY A 63 -2.00 -5.57 3.01
N GLN A 64 -1.00 -4.75 2.74
CA GLN A 64 0.22 -4.64 3.52
C GLN A 64 0.49 -3.18 3.84
N ASP A 65 0.80 -2.89 5.11
CA ASP A 65 1.24 -1.57 5.55
C ASP A 65 2.75 -1.43 5.37
N ILE A 66 3.18 -0.37 4.69
CA ILE A 66 4.58 -0.13 4.32
C ILE A 66 4.98 1.25 4.81
N ARG A 67 5.93 1.30 5.75
CA ARG A 67 6.55 2.56 6.18
C ARG A 67 7.65 2.96 5.21
N PRO A 68 7.69 4.22 4.77
CA PRO A 68 8.80 4.75 3.97
C PRO A 68 10.05 4.97 4.84
N ALA A 69 11.12 5.46 4.23
CA ALA A 69 12.43 5.64 4.87
C ALA A 69 12.43 6.48 6.15
N THR A 70 11.52 7.42 6.28
CA THR A 70 11.41 8.29 7.47
C THR A 70 9.97 8.44 7.92
N CYS A 71 9.77 8.75 9.21
CA CYS A 71 8.47 9.05 9.80
C CYS A 71 8.03 10.50 9.47
N GLN A 72 7.97 10.81 8.17
CA GLN A 72 7.59 12.14 7.69
C GLN A 72 6.56 12.02 6.57
N LYS A 73 5.41 12.66 6.76
CA LYS A 73 4.38 12.71 5.72
C LYS A 73 4.77 13.67 4.59
N LYS A 74 4.31 13.35 3.38
CA LYS A 74 4.50 14.18 2.18
C LYS A 74 5.95 14.33 1.74
N VAL A 75 6.78 13.32 2.01
CA VAL A 75 8.19 13.27 1.62
C VAL A 75 8.44 12.16 0.59
N HIS A 76 8.00 10.96 0.87
CA HIS A 76 8.33 9.76 0.08
C HIS A 76 7.26 9.45 -0.97
N TRP A 77 7.69 9.20 -2.20
CA TRP A 77 6.80 8.92 -3.31
C TRP A 77 6.31 7.47 -3.33
N ALA A 78 5.00 7.33 -3.46
CA ALA A 78 4.41 6.10 -3.96
C ALA A 78 4.41 6.14 -5.50
N VAL A 79 4.66 4.97 -6.11
CA VAL A 79 4.79 4.84 -7.56
C VAL A 79 3.95 3.68 -8.10
N ALA A 80 3.56 3.77 -9.36
CA ALA A 80 2.77 2.75 -10.03
C ALA A 80 3.50 1.40 -10.06
N ALA A 81 2.91 0.38 -9.44
CA ALA A 81 3.45 -0.96 -9.39
C ALA A 81 3.46 -1.63 -10.78
N GLU A 82 2.60 -1.17 -11.68
CA GLU A 82 2.46 -1.62 -13.05
C GLU A 82 2.04 -0.46 -13.95
N ALA A 83 2.25 -0.55 -15.25
CA ALA A 83 1.62 0.34 -16.21
C ALA A 83 0.12 0.06 -16.27
N GLY A 84 -0.67 1.09 -16.57
CA GLY A 84 -2.12 0.95 -16.61
C GLY A 84 -2.85 2.27 -16.49
N ARG A 85 -4.06 2.22 -15.95
CA ARG A 85 -4.93 3.38 -15.81
C ARG A 85 -5.45 3.56 -14.38
N ILE A 86 -5.37 4.76 -13.85
CA ILE A 86 -6.05 5.13 -12.59
C ILE A 86 -7.55 5.11 -12.87
N SER A 87 -8.22 4.11 -12.30
CA SER A 87 -9.67 3.87 -12.49
C SER A 87 -10.51 4.72 -11.54
N SER A 88 -9.99 5.01 -10.35
CA SER A 88 -10.67 5.91 -9.40
C SER A 88 -9.69 6.62 -8.47
N ILE A 89 -10.09 7.80 -8.01
CA ILE A 89 -9.47 8.56 -6.94
C ILE A 89 -10.58 8.87 -5.94
N GLY A 90 -10.48 8.28 -4.74
CA GLY A 90 -11.42 8.48 -3.64
C GLY A 90 -10.92 9.52 -2.64
N SER A 91 -11.52 9.59 -1.47
CA SER A 91 -11.15 10.52 -0.42
C SER A 91 -9.78 10.22 0.22
N TYR A 92 -9.33 8.96 0.20
CA TYR A 92 -8.05 8.51 0.77
C TYR A 92 -7.42 7.33 -0.01
N THR A 93 -7.98 7.00 -1.18
CA THR A 93 -7.55 5.83 -1.97
C THR A 93 -7.38 6.21 -3.43
N LEU A 94 -6.25 5.82 -4.03
CA LEU A 94 -6.02 5.78 -5.46
C LEU A 94 -6.10 4.33 -5.93
N THR A 95 -6.87 4.06 -6.98
CA THR A 95 -7.02 2.73 -7.58
C THR A 95 -6.45 2.72 -8.99
N LEU A 96 -5.47 1.86 -9.22
CA LEU A 96 -4.83 1.60 -10.51
C LEU A 96 -5.30 0.24 -11.06
N LEU A 97 -5.91 0.24 -12.22
CA LEU A 97 -6.12 -0.96 -13.03
C LEU A 97 -4.86 -1.14 -13.89
N GLY A 98 -4.09 -2.17 -13.58
CA GLY A 98 -2.88 -2.52 -14.32
C GLY A 98 -3.21 -3.22 -15.64
N ASP A 99 -2.28 -3.18 -16.59
CA ASP A 99 -2.41 -3.82 -17.91
C ASP A 99 -2.58 -5.34 -17.82
N SER A 100 -2.12 -5.96 -16.72
CA SER A 100 -2.36 -7.38 -16.43
C SER A 100 -3.78 -7.72 -15.96
N GLY A 101 -4.65 -6.72 -15.77
CA GLY A 101 -5.98 -6.88 -15.19
C GLY A 101 -6.00 -6.92 -13.65
N ARG A 102 -4.84 -6.83 -13.00
CA ARG A 102 -4.79 -6.67 -11.54
C ARG A 102 -5.18 -5.26 -11.14
N ILE A 103 -5.80 -5.13 -9.97
CA ILE A 103 -6.16 -3.85 -9.38
C ILE A 103 -5.24 -3.60 -8.20
N TYR A 104 -4.54 -2.47 -8.23
CA TYR A 104 -3.66 -1.99 -7.17
C TYR A 104 -4.32 -0.82 -6.47
N ARG A 105 -4.40 -0.86 -5.14
CA ARG A 105 -4.95 0.24 -4.35
C ARG A 105 -3.89 0.79 -3.42
N TYR A 106 -3.78 2.10 -3.43
CA TYR A 106 -2.83 2.89 -2.64
C TYR A 106 -3.63 3.77 -1.72
N LEU A 107 -3.49 3.59 -0.42
CA LEU A 107 -4.20 4.37 0.58
C LEU A 107 -3.22 5.26 1.36
N HIS A 108 -3.75 6.31 1.95
CA HIS A 108 -3.04 7.26 2.82
C HIS A 108 -1.97 8.09 2.11
N LEU A 109 -2.16 8.38 0.82
CA LEU A 109 -1.37 9.36 0.09
C LEU A 109 -1.83 10.79 0.42
N ASP A 110 -1.01 11.79 0.05
CA ASP A 110 -1.46 13.18 -0.02
C ASP A 110 -2.49 13.34 -1.15
N MET A 111 -3.77 13.27 -0.80
CA MET A 111 -4.84 13.26 -1.81
C MET A 111 -4.98 14.61 -2.53
N ALA A 112 -4.54 15.71 -1.95
CA ALA A 112 -4.48 17.00 -2.64
C ALA A 112 -3.45 16.95 -3.78
N GLU A 113 -2.27 16.37 -3.52
CA GLU A 113 -1.24 16.15 -4.54
C GLU A 113 -1.70 15.15 -5.61
N VAL A 114 -2.33 14.03 -5.22
CA VAL A 114 -2.90 13.05 -6.15
C VAL A 114 -3.87 13.70 -7.14
N ASN A 115 -4.79 14.51 -6.63
CA ASN A 115 -5.76 15.23 -7.47
C ASN A 115 -5.09 16.25 -8.39
N ALA A 116 -4.04 16.90 -7.93
CA ALA A 116 -3.27 17.86 -8.75
C ALA A 116 -2.47 17.15 -9.88
N LEU A 117 -1.96 15.95 -9.62
CA LEU A 117 -1.25 15.14 -10.63
C LEU A 117 -2.18 14.53 -11.68
N PHE A 118 -3.42 14.19 -11.30
CA PHE A 118 -4.37 13.47 -12.14
C PHE A 118 -5.73 14.19 -12.25
N PRO A 119 -5.75 15.47 -12.69
CA PRO A 119 -6.96 16.30 -12.67
C PRO A 119 -8.01 15.88 -13.70
N THR A 120 -7.60 15.17 -14.76
CA THR A 120 -8.49 14.79 -15.87
C THR A 120 -8.39 13.30 -16.18
N PRO A 121 -9.42 12.73 -16.85
CA PRO A 121 -9.32 11.35 -17.33
C PRO A 121 -8.12 11.08 -18.27
N ALA A 122 -7.67 12.08 -19.03
CA ALA A 122 -6.50 11.96 -19.91
C ALA A 122 -5.19 11.80 -19.16
N SER A 123 -5.04 12.42 -17.99
CA SER A 123 -3.83 12.31 -17.16
C SER A 123 -3.73 10.97 -16.40
N ARG A 124 -4.75 10.13 -16.44
CA ARG A 124 -4.85 8.89 -15.63
C ARG A 124 -4.18 7.66 -16.23
N THR A 125 -3.61 7.72 -17.43
CA THR A 125 -2.75 6.66 -17.95
C THR A 125 -1.36 6.83 -17.35
N VAL A 126 -0.82 5.76 -16.77
CA VAL A 126 0.46 5.80 -16.07
C VAL A 126 1.39 4.69 -16.53
N THR A 127 2.68 4.97 -16.54
CA THR A 127 3.73 3.98 -16.76
C THR A 127 4.16 3.35 -15.44
N ARG A 128 4.71 2.14 -15.50
CA ARG A 128 5.28 1.47 -14.32
C ARG A 128 6.40 2.33 -13.70
N GLY A 129 6.28 2.62 -12.41
CA GLY A 129 7.22 3.47 -11.68
C GLY A 129 6.91 4.96 -11.74
N GLN A 130 5.89 5.39 -12.45
CA GLN A 130 5.43 6.78 -12.41
C GLN A 130 4.95 7.15 -11.02
N ARG A 131 5.31 8.35 -10.55
CA ARG A 131 4.87 8.90 -9.26
C ARG A 131 3.36 9.09 -9.22
N LEU A 132 2.73 8.64 -8.14
CA LEU A 132 1.28 8.69 -7.94
C LEU A 132 0.86 9.71 -6.89
N GLY A 133 1.69 9.97 -5.90
CA GLY A 133 1.48 10.86 -4.77
C GLY A 133 2.44 10.51 -3.64
N ARG A 134 2.64 11.44 -2.71
CA ARG A 134 3.50 11.19 -1.56
C ARG A 134 2.74 10.49 -0.45
N VAL A 135 3.44 9.57 0.24
CA VAL A 135 2.91 8.91 1.44
C VAL A 135 2.58 9.94 2.52
N SER A 136 1.42 9.79 3.11
CA SER A 136 0.88 10.70 4.13
C SER A 136 0.21 9.88 5.26
N ASP A 137 -0.68 10.52 5.98
CA ASP A 137 -1.52 9.97 7.03
C ASP A 137 -3.02 10.19 6.72
N ASP A 138 -3.37 10.49 5.47
CA ASP A 138 -4.74 10.85 5.09
C ASP A 138 -5.68 9.63 5.13
N PHE A 139 -6.78 9.78 5.83
CA PHE A 139 -7.85 8.78 5.94
C PHE A 139 -9.23 9.44 5.83
N GLY A 140 -9.45 10.16 4.72
CA GLY A 140 -10.73 10.78 4.43
C GLY A 140 -11.10 11.90 5.40
N GLY A 141 -10.14 12.79 5.69
CA GLY A 141 -10.32 13.91 6.62
C GLY A 141 -9.90 13.60 8.05
N ASN A 142 -9.59 12.36 8.37
CA ASN A 142 -8.97 11.96 9.63
C ASN A 142 -7.50 11.61 9.39
N ALA A 143 -6.68 11.67 10.43
CA ALA A 143 -5.31 11.19 10.37
C ALA A 143 -5.23 9.73 10.81
N THR A 144 -4.43 8.93 10.09
CA THR A 144 -3.92 7.64 10.55
C THR A 144 -2.43 7.74 10.84
N THR A 145 -1.69 6.63 10.93
CA THR A 145 -0.23 6.68 10.99
C THR A 145 0.36 6.89 9.58
N ILE A 146 1.60 7.41 9.53
CA ILE A 146 2.30 7.65 8.26
C ILE A 146 2.75 6.32 7.68
N HIS A 147 2.08 5.87 6.60
CA HIS A 147 2.41 4.64 5.88
C HIS A 147 1.68 4.60 4.54
N LEU A 148 2.16 3.81 3.63
CA LEU A 148 1.41 3.36 2.47
C LEU A 148 0.68 2.06 2.84
N HIS A 149 -0.65 2.05 2.84
CA HIS A 149 -1.41 0.81 2.81
C HIS A 149 -1.57 0.40 1.35
N PHE A 150 -1.05 -0.77 1.01
CA PHE A 150 -1.00 -1.28 -0.37
C PHE A 150 -1.76 -2.59 -0.51
N GLU A 151 -2.71 -2.62 -1.44
CA GLU A 151 -3.57 -3.77 -1.71
C GLU A 151 -3.44 -4.22 -3.15
N ILE A 152 -3.60 -5.52 -3.37
CA ILE A 152 -3.78 -6.11 -4.70
C ILE A 152 -5.08 -6.88 -4.73
N LYS A 153 -5.90 -6.60 -5.75
CA LYS A 153 -7.02 -7.48 -6.12
C LYS A 153 -6.69 -8.15 -7.44
N ALA A 154 -6.98 -9.43 -7.51
CA ALA A 154 -6.75 -10.23 -8.69
C ALA A 154 -7.96 -11.13 -8.96
N PRO A 155 -8.20 -11.52 -10.22
CA PRO A 155 -9.14 -12.59 -10.53
C PRO A 155 -8.61 -13.90 -9.93
N VAL A 156 -9.45 -14.55 -9.16
CA VAL A 156 -9.19 -15.87 -8.57
C VAL A 156 -10.36 -16.77 -8.95
N THR A 157 -10.04 -17.94 -9.49
CA THR A 157 -11.05 -18.95 -9.81
C THR A 157 -10.99 -20.05 -8.74
N ASP A 158 -12.14 -20.35 -8.18
CA ASP A 158 -12.33 -21.45 -7.24
C ASP A 158 -13.46 -22.34 -7.80
N GLY A 159 -13.07 -23.47 -8.35
CA GLY A 159 -13.97 -24.31 -9.14
C GLY A 159 -14.50 -23.54 -10.38
N GLU A 160 -15.81 -23.40 -10.46
CA GLU A 160 -16.48 -22.70 -11.57
C GLU A 160 -16.69 -21.18 -11.31
N THR A 161 -16.37 -20.71 -10.10
CA THR A 161 -16.64 -19.32 -9.72
C THR A 161 -15.36 -18.48 -9.85
N ALA A 162 -15.42 -17.45 -10.66
CA ALA A 162 -14.37 -16.44 -10.77
C ALA A 162 -14.77 -15.17 -10.02
N ALA A 163 -13.89 -14.63 -9.20
CA ALA A 163 -14.11 -13.38 -8.48
C ALA A 163 -12.83 -12.54 -8.42
N VAL A 164 -12.97 -11.21 -8.42
CA VAL A 164 -11.85 -10.28 -8.21
C VAL A 164 -11.79 -9.94 -6.73
N ILE A 165 -10.85 -10.54 -6.02
CA ILE A 165 -10.74 -10.48 -4.57
C ILE A 165 -9.37 -9.98 -4.11
N PHE A 166 -9.27 -9.53 -2.86
CA PHE A 166 -7.98 -9.22 -2.24
C PHE A 166 -7.12 -10.47 -2.15
N VAL A 167 -5.86 -10.34 -2.52
CA VAL A 167 -4.87 -11.42 -2.47
C VAL A 167 -3.68 -11.02 -1.59
N PRO A 168 -3.01 -12.00 -0.93
CA PRO A 168 -1.80 -11.72 -0.16
C PRO A 168 -0.74 -11.02 -1.01
N THR A 169 -0.19 -9.93 -0.50
CA THR A 169 0.76 -9.06 -1.23
C THR A 169 2.20 -9.28 -0.80
N TYR A 170 2.43 -9.89 0.34
CA TYR A 170 3.71 -9.93 1.04
C TYR A 170 4.87 -10.49 0.18
N THR A 171 4.71 -11.68 -0.38
CA THR A 171 5.74 -12.31 -1.22
C THR A 171 6.10 -11.44 -2.44
N SER A 172 5.08 -10.89 -3.11
CA SER A 172 5.30 -9.98 -4.26
C SER A 172 6.03 -8.70 -3.86
N LEU A 173 5.80 -8.20 -2.64
CA LEU A 173 6.49 -7.04 -2.09
C LEU A 173 7.96 -7.39 -1.78
N VAL A 174 8.23 -8.51 -1.14
CA VAL A 174 9.61 -8.97 -0.85
C VAL A 174 10.41 -9.11 -2.14
N ASP A 175 9.87 -9.79 -3.15
CA ASP A 175 10.51 -9.96 -4.45
C ASP A 175 10.79 -8.64 -5.17
N SER A 176 9.81 -7.73 -5.16
CA SER A 176 9.96 -6.44 -5.82
C SER A 176 10.89 -5.49 -5.06
N TYR A 177 10.95 -5.61 -3.75
CA TYR A 177 11.90 -4.85 -2.92
C TYR A 177 13.34 -5.32 -3.11
N SER A 178 13.56 -6.64 -3.20
CA SER A 178 14.88 -7.20 -3.52
C SER A 178 15.39 -6.67 -4.87
N ARG A 179 14.51 -6.57 -5.88
CA ARG A 179 14.88 -5.96 -7.17
C ARG A 179 15.16 -4.46 -7.05
N LEU A 180 14.44 -3.73 -6.20
CA LEU A 180 14.70 -2.31 -5.97
C LEU A 180 16.08 -2.09 -5.34
N LEU A 181 16.45 -2.89 -4.36
CA LEU A 181 17.76 -2.83 -3.71
C LEU A 181 18.90 -3.13 -4.69
N ASN A 182 18.75 -4.16 -5.52
CA ASN A 182 19.75 -4.55 -6.50
C ASN A 182 19.89 -3.58 -7.68
N ALA A 183 18.85 -2.79 -7.98
CA ALA A 183 18.92 -1.77 -9.02
C ALA A 183 19.54 -0.44 -8.52
N ALA A 184 19.67 -0.28 -7.21
CA ALA A 184 20.29 0.87 -6.59
C ALA A 184 21.78 0.63 -6.23
N ALA A 185 22.27 -0.60 -6.39
CA ALA A 185 23.67 -1.01 -6.25
C ALA A 185 24.37 -0.99 -7.62
#